data_26fe0c7af3b9ac55ff233aea8f681da8
#
_entry.id   26fe0c7af3b9ac55ff233aea8f681da8
#
_cell.length_a   1.000
_cell.length_b   1.000
_cell.length_c   1.000
_cell.angle_alpha   90.00
_cell.angle_beta   90.00
_cell.angle_gamma   90.00
#
_symmetry.space_group_name_H-M   'P 1'
#
loop_
_entity.id
_entity.type
_entity.pdbx_description
1 polymer ?
#
loop_
_entity_poly.entity_id
_entity_poly.type
_entity_poly.pdbx_seq_one_letter_code
_entity_poly.pdbx_strand_id
1 'polypeptide(L)'
;SAGYRCRPSFAAAVEDVERLEWDSTCSNNLAVYLPGLFQRPPQKKGQESPLPRIGFVAKACDLRSIVALVKERQAPREALVLIGVPCTGMVDERMVREAAGGAEIASFADNGATVVVRTVDGTEHRLEREAVLQHACRCCQFPQPVNADITIEGPSRAPADPGDGLVKDIERLSPAERWQRFSAEMSRCIRCYACRQACPTCYCRECFAEQNNPAWIGVGAEQTDVSIFHIVRIFH
;
A
#
# COMPACT_ATOMS: atom_id res chain seq x y z
N SER A 1 7.72 22.36 0.77
CA SER A 1 8.16 21.77 2.03
C SER A 1 8.88 20.48 1.72
N ALA A 2 10.14 20.42 1.98
CA ALA A 2 10.95 19.23 1.82
C ALA A 2 10.55 18.21 2.89
N GLY A 3 9.51 17.45 2.62
CA GLY A 3 9.23 16.27 3.41
C GLY A 3 10.18 15.16 3.00
N TYR A 4 10.69 14.39 3.94
CA TYR A 4 11.52 13.21 3.69
C TYR A 4 10.75 12.01 3.11
N ARG A 5 9.52 12.20 2.68
CA ARG A 5 8.58 11.16 2.24
C ARG A 5 8.33 11.25 0.74
N CYS A 6 8.42 10.12 0.07
CA CYS A 6 7.87 10.00 -1.27
C CYS A 6 6.33 10.05 -1.24
N ARG A 7 5.78 10.70 -2.24
CA ARG A 7 4.33 10.74 -2.49
C ARG A 7 4.03 10.16 -3.86
N PRO A 8 2.85 9.55 -4.03
CA PRO A 8 2.39 9.14 -5.35
C PRO A 8 2.46 10.32 -6.33
N SER A 9 3.07 10.10 -7.48
CA SER A 9 3.20 11.11 -8.52
C SER A 9 2.88 10.52 -9.89
N PHE A 10 2.45 11.38 -10.81
CA PHE A 10 2.15 11.04 -12.19
C PHE A 10 2.99 11.94 -13.10
N ALA A 11 3.75 11.32 -14.01
CA ALA A 11 4.48 12.00 -15.06
C ALA A 11 3.62 11.98 -16.33
N ALA A 12 3.25 13.14 -16.84
CA ALA A 12 2.51 13.28 -18.09
C ALA A 12 3.39 13.75 -19.26
N ALA A 13 4.55 14.32 -18.95
CA ALA A 13 5.56 14.77 -19.89
C ALA A 13 6.93 14.18 -19.55
N VAL A 14 7.86 14.21 -20.49
CA VAL A 14 9.22 13.67 -20.30
C VAL A 14 9.95 14.41 -19.17
N GLU A 15 9.74 15.70 -19.06
CA GLU A 15 10.35 16.56 -18.06
C GLU A 15 9.90 16.22 -16.63
N ASP A 16 8.70 15.65 -16.47
CA ASP A 16 8.21 15.20 -15.18
C ASP A 16 8.93 13.95 -14.69
N VAL A 17 9.49 13.13 -15.61
CA VAL A 17 10.17 11.88 -15.26
C VAL A 17 11.43 12.14 -14.44
N GLU A 18 12.15 13.22 -14.72
CA GLU A 18 13.37 13.61 -13.98
C GLU A 18 13.10 13.97 -12.51
N ARG A 19 11.82 14.24 -12.18
CA ARG A 19 11.38 14.59 -10.81
C ARG A 19 10.91 13.37 -10.01
N LEU A 20 10.87 12.19 -10.65
CA LEU A 20 10.47 10.97 -9.96
C LEU A 20 11.62 10.47 -9.09
N GLU A 21 11.30 10.19 -7.85
CA GLU A 21 12.22 9.63 -6.87
C GLU A 21 11.75 8.25 -6.45
N TRP A 22 12.72 7.37 -6.21
CA TRP A 22 12.46 6.03 -5.73
C TRP A 22 13.40 5.69 -4.59
N ASP A 23 12.84 5.55 -3.38
CA ASP A 23 13.61 5.16 -2.19
C ASP A 23 12.76 4.26 -1.26
N SER A 24 13.29 3.95 -0.08
CA SER A 24 12.60 3.11 0.90
C SER A 24 11.40 3.78 1.59
N THR A 25 11.09 5.04 1.29
CA THR A 25 9.87 5.72 1.76
C THR A 25 8.71 5.58 0.75
N CYS A 26 8.93 5.00 -0.43
CA CYS A 26 7.91 4.72 -1.44
C CYS A 26 6.98 3.57 -1.03
N SER A 27 6.38 3.66 0.15
CA SER A 27 5.63 2.59 0.80
C SER A 27 4.25 2.32 0.20
N ASN A 28 3.67 3.30 -0.50
CA ASN A 28 2.34 3.17 -1.07
C ASN A 28 2.26 2.10 -2.16
N ASN A 29 1.16 1.35 -2.20
CA ASN A 29 0.83 0.49 -3.32
C ASN A 29 0.07 1.31 -4.37
N LEU A 30 0.77 1.71 -5.43
CA LEU A 30 0.23 2.60 -6.45
C LEU A 30 -0.85 1.94 -7.32
N ALA A 31 -1.01 0.62 -7.27
CA ALA A 31 -2.07 -0.07 -8.01
C ALA A 31 -3.48 0.40 -7.62
N VAL A 32 -3.63 1.02 -6.45
CA VAL A 32 -4.89 1.64 -5.99
C VAL A 32 -5.43 2.70 -6.96
N TYR A 33 -4.57 3.33 -7.75
CA TYR A 33 -4.98 4.37 -8.69
C TYR A 33 -5.47 3.82 -10.05
N LEU A 34 -5.09 2.58 -10.40
CA LEU A 34 -5.39 2.03 -11.73
C LEU A 34 -6.88 1.95 -12.04
N PRO A 35 -7.75 1.47 -11.14
CA PRO A 35 -9.19 1.43 -11.45
C PRO A 35 -9.74 2.81 -11.80
N GLY A 36 -9.35 3.84 -11.04
CA GLY A 36 -9.79 5.23 -11.30
C GLY A 36 -9.29 5.79 -12.63
N LEU A 37 -8.07 5.45 -13.04
CA LEU A 37 -7.47 5.91 -14.30
C LEU A 37 -8.14 5.28 -15.53
N PHE A 38 -8.70 4.07 -15.39
CA PHE A 38 -9.41 3.37 -16.45
C PHE A 38 -10.93 3.50 -16.38
N GLN A 39 -11.47 3.99 -15.27
CA GLN A 39 -12.90 4.31 -15.16
C GLN A 39 -13.24 5.51 -16.05
N ARG A 40 -14.11 5.28 -17.03
CA ARG A 40 -14.58 6.34 -17.92
C ARG A 40 -16.00 6.75 -17.57
N PRO A 41 -16.33 8.04 -17.69
CA PRO A 41 -17.73 8.45 -17.71
C PRO A 41 -18.44 7.80 -18.90
N PRO A 42 -19.77 7.60 -18.83
CA PRO A 42 -20.55 7.10 -19.96
C PRO A 42 -20.30 7.97 -21.20
N GLN A 43 -19.79 7.36 -22.27
CA GLN A 43 -19.51 8.06 -23.52
C GLN A 43 -20.72 7.97 -24.46
N LYS A 44 -20.97 9.03 -25.21
CA LYS A 44 -21.97 8.99 -26.27
C LYS A 44 -21.45 8.07 -27.38
N LYS A 45 -22.37 7.31 -28.00
CA LYS A 45 -22.08 6.42 -29.13
C LYS A 45 -21.36 7.20 -30.23
N GLY A 46 -20.17 6.78 -30.61
CA GLY A 46 -19.32 7.45 -31.59
C GLY A 46 -18.28 8.44 -31.06
N GLN A 47 -18.15 8.60 -29.73
CA GLN A 47 -17.10 9.42 -29.06
C GLN A 47 -16.16 8.56 -28.23
N GLU A 48 -15.77 7.39 -28.73
CA GLU A 48 -14.83 6.54 -28.02
C GLU A 48 -13.42 7.13 -28.08
N SER A 49 -12.91 7.62 -26.96
CA SER A 49 -11.50 8.01 -26.83
C SER A 49 -10.63 6.77 -26.61
N PRO A 50 -9.43 6.69 -27.18
CA PRO A 50 -8.51 5.57 -26.93
C PRO A 50 -8.19 5.41 -25.45
N LEU A 51 -7.90 4.19 -25.00
CA LEU A 51 -7.45 3.93 -23.64
C LEU A 51 -6.10 4.61 -23.39
N PRO A 52 -5.89 5.26 -22.24
CA PRO A 52 -4.57 5.77 -21.90
C PRO A 52 -3.58 4.62 -21.80
N ARG A 53 -2.38 4.77 -22.34
CA ARG A 53 -1.27 3.85 -22.07
C ARG A 53 -0.53 4.35 -20.84
N ILE A 54 -0.31 3.46 -19.88
CA ILE A 54 0.25 3.80 -18.57
C ILE A 54 1.52 3.01 -18.37
N GLY A 55 2.66 3.71 -18.21
CA GLY A 55 3.88 3.17 -17.63
C GLY A 55 3.72 3.12 -16.12
N PHE A 56 3.90 1.95 -15.52
CA PHE A 56 3.71 1.76 -14.09
C PHE A 56 4.99 1.22 -13.45
N VAL A 57 5.63 2.03 -12.61
CA VAL A 57 6.78 1.60 -11.80
C VAL A 57 6.28 0.83 -10.59
N ALA A 58 6.71 -0.41 -10.44
CA ALA A 58 6.10 -1.38 -9.55
C ALA A 58 7.10 -2.17 -8.70
N LYS A 59 6.83 -2.24 -7.40
CA LYS A 59 7.39 -3.28 -6.53
C LYS A 59 6.70 -4.62 -6.82
N ALA A 60 7.28 -5.70 -6.37
CA ALA A 60 6.68 -7.04 -6.51
C ALA A 60 5.26 -7.13 -5.91
N CYS A 61 5.00 -6.49 -4.78
CA CYS A 61 3.66 -6.44 -4.18
C CYS A 61 2.67 -5.63 -5.02
N ASP A 62 3.11 -4.55 -5.68
CA ASP A 62 2.27 -3.78 -6.60
C ASP A 62 1.89 -4.62 -7.83
N LEU A 63 2.88 -5.35 -8.42
CA LEU A 63 2.63 -6.25 -9.56
C LEU A 63 1.59 -7.33 -9.22
N ARG A 64 1.64 -7.90 -8.03
CA ARG A 64 0.64 -8.88 -7.58
C ARG A 64 -0.76 -8.27 -7.50
N SER A 65 -0.87 -7.05 -7.00
CA SER A 65 -2.14 -6.30 -6.98
C SER A 65 -2.64 -6.00 -8.39
N ILE A 66 -1.74 -5.63 -9.31
CA ILE A 66 -2.08 -5.38 -10.72
C ILE A 66 -2.60 -6.66 -11.39
N VAL A 67 -1.96 -7.82 -11.12
CA VAL A 67 -2.45 -9.11 -11.63
C VAL A 67 -3.88 -9.39 -11.18
N ALA A 68 -4.21 -9.09 -9.91
CA ALA A 68 -5.58 -9.23 -9.42
C ALA A 68 -6.53 -8.29 -10.16
N LEU A 69 -6.19 -7.00 -10.27
CA LEU A 69 -7.01 -6.00 -10.98
C LEU A 69 -7.24 -6.34 -12.45
N VAL A 70 -6.22 -6.90 -13.12
CA VAL A 70 -6.37 -7.36 -14.51
C VAL A 70 -7.33 -8.55 -14.59
N LYS A 71 -7.21 -9.54 -13.70
CA LYS A 71 -8.13 -10.69 -13.64
C LYS A 71 -9.57 -10.26 -13.37
N GLU A 72 -9.75 -9.25 -12.54
CA GLU A 72 -11.06 -8.67 -12.19
C GLU A 72 -11.54 -7.62 -13.22
N ARG A 73 -10.82 -7.46 -14.32
CA ARG A 73 -11.14 -6.52 -15.43
C ARG A 73 -11.24 -5.05 -14.98
N GLN A 74 -10.51 -4.69 -13.92
CA GLN A 74 -10.44 -3.30 -13.44
C GLN A 74 -9.34 -2.51 -14.13
N ALA A 75 -8.36 -3.19 -14.72
CA ALA A 75 -7.29 -2.58 -15.50
C ALA A 75 -7.02 -3.46 -16.75
N PRO A 76 -7.06 -2.89 -17.97
CA PRO A 76 -6.74 -3.62 -19.19
C PRO A 76 -5.24 -3.84 -19.30
N ARG A 77 -4.80 -5.09 -19.36
CA ARG A 77 -3.36 -5.45 -19.37
C ARG A 77 -2.61 -4.83 -20.56
N GLU A 78 -3.25 -4.75 -21.71
CA GLU A 78 -2.70 -4.21 -22.95
C GLU A 78 -2.43 -2.69 -22.90
N ALA A 79 -3.05 -1.99 -21.97
CA ALA A 79 -2.85 -0.56 -21.76
C ALA A 79 -1.72 -0.27 -20.73
N LEU A 80 -1.10 -1.31 -20.15
CA LEU A 80 -0.08 -1.18 -19.12
C LEU A 80 1.29 -1.58 -19.67
N VAL A 81 2.31 -0.78 -19.33
CA VAL A 81 3.73 -1.13 -19.41
C VAL A 81 4.26 -1.20 -17.99
N LEU A 82 4.54 -2.41 -17.50
CA LEU A 82 4.94 -2.67 -16.13
C LEU A 82 6.46 -2.62 -16.01
N ILE A 83 6.96 -1.66 -15.25
CA ILE A 83 8.39 -1.45 -15.00
C ILE A 83 8.66 -1.94 -13.58
N GLY A 84 9.22 -3.14 -13.47
CA GLY A 84 9.49 -3.80 -12.19
C GLY A 84 10.78 -3.29 -11.56
N VAL A 85 10.72 -2.94 -10.28
CA VAL A 85 11.86 -2.53 -9.47
C VAL A 85 12.09 -3.56 -8.37
N PRO A 86 13.31 -4.16 -8.27
CA PRO A 86 13.67 -5.01 -7.14
C PRO A 86 13.51 -4.26 -5.83
N CYS A 87 13.02 -4.95 -4.80
CA CYS A 87 12.64 -4.29 -3.57
C CYS A 87 13.51 -4.71 -2.39
N THR A 88 14.11 -3.74 -1.73
CA THR A 88 14.88 -3.94 -0.49
C THR A 88 14.04 -3.85 0.78
N GLY A 89 12.73 -3.59 0.65
CA GLY A 89 11.80 -3.32 1.75
C GLY A 89 11.55 -1.83 1.97
N MET A 90 10.38 -1.50 2.48
CA MET A 90 9.94 -0.13 2.73
C MET A 90 10.01 0.17 4.22
N VAL A 91 10.46 1.36 4.56
CA VAL A 91 10.59 1.84 5.93
C VAL A 91 9.20 2.23 6.48
N ASP A 92 8.93 1.89 7.73
CA ASP A 92 7.76 2.33 8.47
C ASP A 92 8.04 3.69 9.09
N GLU A 93 7.43 4.70 8.53
CA GLU A 93 7.58 6.07 8.97
C GLU A 93 7.21 6.30 10.44
N ARG A 94 6.19 5.58 10.94
CA ARG A 94 5.79 5.68 12.33
C ARG A 94 6.93 5.22 13.25
N MET A 95 7.56 4.08 12.91
CA MET A 95 8.69 3.56 13.68
C MET A 95 9.90 4.50 13.65
N VAL A 96 10.18 5.09 12.49
CA VAL A 96 11.24 6.11 12.35
C VAL A 96 10.95 7.32 13.23
N ARG A 97 9.72 7.83 13.22
CA ARG A 97 9.32 8.97 14.04
C ARG A 97 9.36 8.66 15.52
N GLU A 98 8.89 7.49 15.92
CA GLU A 98 8.96 7.03 17.32
C GLU A 98 10.41 6.94 17.80
N ALA A 99 11.31 6.39 16.98
CA ALA A 99 12.74 6.28 17.28
C ALA A 99 13.43 7.66 17.33
N ALA A 100 12.91 8.66 16.62
CA ALA A 100 13.35 10.05 16.69
C ALA A 100 12.65 10.85 17.82
N GLY A 101 12.02 10.18 18.78
CA GLY A 101 11.35 10.82 19.91
C GLY A 101 10.12 11.64 19.55
N GLY A 102 9.51 11.40 18.37
CA GLY A 102 8.38 12.17 17.87
C GLY A 102 8.74 13.52 17.24
N ALA A 103 10.03 13.86 17.17
CA ALA A 103 10.50 15.11 16.59
C ALA A 103 10.21 15.17 15.06
N GLU A 104 10.14 16.39 14.53
CA GLU A 104 9.98 16.62 13.10
C GLU A 104 11.28 16.29 12.37
N ILE A 105 11.18 15.45 11.32
CA ILE A 105 12.31 14.98 10.53
C ILE A 105 12.58 15.96 9.38
N ALA A 106 13.79 16.49 9.36
CA ALA A 106 14.28 17.39 8.32
C ALA A 106 14.91 16.65 7.14
N SER A 107 15.62 15.53 7.40
CA SER A 107 16.23 14.73 6.33
C SER A 107 16.24 13.25 6.67
N PHE A 108 16.29 12.43 5.61
CA PHE A 108 16.27 10.98 5.67
C PHE A 108 17.30 10.43 4.67
N ALA A 109 18.08 9.44 5.09
CA ALA A 109 18.98 8.70 4.21
C ALA A 109 18.97 7.21 4.58
N ASP A 110 18.83 6.34 3.59
CA ASP A 110 18.87 4.88 3.73
C ASP A 110 20.13 4.35 3.05
N ASN A 111 21.03 3.76 3.82
CA ASN A 111 22.31 3.19 3.31
C ASN A 111 22.18 1.68 3.06
N GLY A 112 21.00 1.10 3.18
CA GLY A 112 20.76 -0.33 3.05
C GLY A 112 20.92 -1.14 4.36
N ALA A 113 21.81 -0.77 5.24
CA ALA A 113 21.96 -1.37 6.58
C ALA A 113 21.41 -0.46 7.68
N THR A 114 21.57 0.84 7.51
CA THR A 114 21.24 1.86 8.51
C THR A 114 20.39 2.94 7.86
N VAL A 115 19.38 3.38 8.58
CA VAL A 115 18.60 4.59 8.27
C VAL A 115 19.12 5.72 9.15
N VAL A 116 19.52 6.81 8.54
CA VAL A 116 19.97 8.03 9.22
C VAL A 116 18.90 9.08 9.03
N VAL A 117 18.38 9.59 10.15
CA VAL A 117 17.41 10.71 10.13
C VAL A 117 18.00 11.87 10.93
N ARG A 118 17.75 13.07 10.41
CA ARG A 118 18.08 14.30 11.12
C ARG A 118 16.81 15.07 11.38
N THR A 119 16.61 15.45 12.62
CA THR A 119 15.47 16.25 13.06
C THR A 119 15.69 17.73 12.81
N VAL A 120 14.63 18.52 12.85
CA VAL A 120 14.69 19.97 12.60
C VAL A 120 15.59 20.70 13.62
N ASP A 121 15.69 20.21 14.86
CA ASP A 121 16.60 20.70 15.89
C ASP A 121 18.07 20.34 15.65
N GLY A 122 18.38 19.59 14.59
CA GLY A 122 19.73 19.20 14.20
C GLY A 122 20.20 17.88 14.81
N THR A 123 19.39 17.20 15.63
CA THR A 123 19.76 15.92 16.21
C THR A 123 19.80 14.81 15.14
N GLU A 124 20.85 14.00 15.14
CA GLU A 124 21.00 12.87 14.23
C GLU A 124 20.70 11.55 14.97
N HIS A 125 19.82 10.75 14.36
CA HIS A 125 19.48 9.41 14.81
C HIS A 125 19.92 8.39 13.78
N ARG A 126 20.66 7.36 14.22
CA ARG A 126 21.07 6.21 13.40
C ARG A 126 20.27 5.00 13.83
N LEU A 127 19.45 4.49 12.94
CA LEU A 127 18.51 3.41 13.20
C LEU A 127 18.94 2.18 12.41
N GLU A 128 18.89 1.02 13.03
CA GLU A 128 19.06 -0.22 12.31
C GLU A 128 17.89 -0.41 11.33
N ARG A 129 18.19 -0.59 10.06
CA ARG A 129 17.17 -0.61 8.99
C ARG A 129 16.11 -1.67 9.20
N GLU A 130 16.51 -2.88 9.59
CA GLU A 130 15.58 -3.99 9.87
C GLU A 130 14.58 -3.65 10.99
N ALA A 131 15.01 -2.90 11.99
CA ALA A 131 14.14 -2.50 13.10
C ALA A 131 13.03 -1.53 12.67
N VAL A 132 13.27 -0.74 11.63
CA VAL A 132 12.32 0.28 11.14
C VAL A 132 11.62 -0.07 9.82
N LEU A 133 11.80 -1.30 9.28
CA LEU A 133 11.06 -1.78 8.14
C LEU A 133 9.59 -2.05 8.49
N GLN A 134 8.70 -1.83 7.53
CA GLN A 134 7.32 -2.27 7.64
C GLN A 134 7.27 -3.77 7.93
N HIS A 135 6.36 -4.18 8.82
CA HIS A 135 6.22 -5.59 9.20
C HIS A 135 6.01 -6.50 7.98
N ALA A 136 5.16 -6.10 7.03
CA ALA A 136 4.94 -6.84 5.80
C ALA A 136 6.22 -6.99 4.95
N CYS A 137 7.13 -6.02 5.01
CA CYS A 137 8.40 -6.09 4.30
C CYS A 137 9.39 -7.01 4.99
N ARG A 138 9.41 -7.07 6.32
CA ARG A 138 10.23 -8.02 7.09
C ARG A 138 9.86 -9.47 6.80
N CYS A 139 8.57 -9.74 6.57
CA CYS A 139 8.04 -11.06 6.25
C CYS A 139 7.87 -11.30 4.73
N CYS A 140 8.45 -10.46 3.87
CA CYS A 140 8.23 -10.54 2.43
C CYS A 140 8.96 -11.73 1.80
N GLN A 141 8.22 -12.63 1.19
CA GLN A 141 8.73 -13.80 0.47
C GLN A 141 9.02 -13.52 -1.01
N PHE A 142 8.53 -12.41 -1.56
CA PHE A 142 8.53 -12.12 -2.99
C PHE A 142 9.06 -10.71 -3.28
N PRO A 143 10.34 -10.45 -3.03
CA PRO A 143 10.91 -9.11 -3.23
C PRO A 143 11.25 -8.81 -4.70
N GLN A 144 11.26 -9.85 -5.57
CA GLN A 144 11.59 -9.73 -6.98
C GLN A 144 10.34 -9.40 -7.83
N PRO A 145 10.45 -8.47 -8.79
CA PRO A 145 9.33 -8.02 -9.62
C PRO A 145 9.05 -9.01 -10.75
N VAL A 146 8.40 -10.12 -10.43
CA VAL A 146 7.96 -11.12 -11.42
C VAL A 146 6.77 -10.60 -12.22
N ASN A 147 6.70 -10.92 -13.51
CA ASN A 147 5.65 -10.50 -14.47
C ASN A 147 5.68 -9.00 -14.85
N ALA A 148 6.81 -8.32 -14.70
CA ALA A 148 7.04 -7.02 -15.32
C ALA A 148 7.37 -7.16 -16.82
N ASP A 149 7.08 -6.13 -17.61
CA ASP A 149 7.49 -6.04 -19.02
C ASP A 149 8.96 -5.62 -19.14
N ILE A 150 9.38 -4.75 -18.22
CA ILE A 150 10.75 -4.26 -18.11
C ILE A 150 11.16 -4.43 -16.64
N THR A 151 12.35 -4.97 -16.39
CA THR A 151 12.90 -5.03 -15.02
C THR A 151 14.14 -4.15 -14.94
N ILE A 152 14.15 -3.27 -13.95
CA ILE A 152 15.32 -2.44 -13.63
C ILE A 152 16.29 -3.29 -12.80
N GLU A 153 17.58 -3.23 -13.12
CA GLU A 153 18.59 -3.86 -12.30
C GLU A 153 18.82 -3.09 -10.99
N GLY A 154 18.99 -3.81 -9.91
CA GLY A 154 19.23 -3.20 -8.62
C GLY A 154 19.23 -4.19 -7.45
N PRO A 155 19.57 -3.73 -6.25
CA PRO A 155 19.58 -4.57 -5.07
C PRO A 155 18.16 -5.02 -4.70
N SER A 156 18.07 -6.25 -4.24
CA SER A 156 16.84 -6.83 -3.70
C SER A 156 17.12 -7.48 -2.36
N ARG A 157 16.13 -7.47 -1.51
CA ARG A 157 16.12 -8.25 -0.28
C ARG A 157 16.10 -9.75 -0.59
N ALA A 158 16.70 -10.55 0.27
CA ALA A 158 16.44 -11.99 0.26
C ALA A 158 14.98 -12.27 0.65
N PRO A 159 14.32 -13.28 0.05
CA PRO A 159 13.02 -13.73 0.51
C PRO A 159 13.07 -14.07 2.01
N ALA A 160 12.10 -13.55 2.76
CA ALA A 160 11.99 -13.89 4.17
C ALA A 160 11.48 -15.34 4.32
N ASP A 161 11.90 -15.99 5.39
CA ASP A 161 11.26 -17.24 5.80
C ASP A 161 9.78 -16.94 6.10
N PRO A 162 8.84 -17.73 5.58
CA PRO A 162 7.43 -17.66 5.94
C PRO A 162 7.17 -18.01 7.42
N GLY A 163 8.18 -17.99 8.24
CA GLY A 163 8.14 -18.19 9.69
C GLY A 163 7.17 -17.26 10.39
N ASP A 164 5.95 -17.38 10.03
CA ASP A 164 4.74 -16.67 10.40
C ASP A 164 4.35 -16.98 11.82
N GLY A 165 5.24 -16.65 12.75
CA GLY A 165 4.91 -16.74 14.17
C GLY A 165 3.53 -16.19 14.46
N LEU A 166 3.21 -15.01 13.89
CA LEU A 166 1.92 -14.37 14.06
C LEU A 166 0.75 -15.21 13.51
N VAL A 167 0.88 -15.80 12.30
CA VAL A 167 -0.18 -16.65 11.72
C VAL A 167 -0.35 -17.91 12.56
N LYS A 168 0.74 -18.60 12.85
CA LYS A 168 0.72 -19.80 13.69
C LYS A 168 0.18 -19.53 15.10
N ASP A 169 0.50 -18.37 15.68
CA ASP A 169 -0.03 -17.99 16.98
C ASP A 169 -1.54 -17.75 16.93
N ILE A 170 -2.05 -17.12 15.88
CA ILE A 170 -3.49 -16.95 15.69
C ILE A 170 -4.18 -18.29 15.40
N GLU A 171 -3.55 -19.19 14.63
CA GLU A 171 -4.10 -20.52 14.34
C GLU A 171 -4.24 -21.39 15.58
N ARG A 172 -3.37 -21.25 16.57
CA ARG A 172 -3.42 -21.97 17.85
C ARG A 172 -4.55 -21.49 18.76
N LEU A 173 -5.05 -20.29 18.56
CA LEU A 173 -6.14 -19.73 19.36
C LEU A 173 -7.46 -20.47 19.09
N SER A 174 -8.26 -20.67 20.12
CA SER A 174 -9.65 -21.11 19.98
C SER A 174 -10.49 -20.08 19.20
N PRO A 175 -11.63 -20.45 18.63
CA PRO A 175 -12.51 -19.51 17.95
C PRO A 175 -12.91 -18.30 18.82
N ALA A 176 -13.13 -18.52 20.12
CA ALA A 176 -13.48 -17.44 21.06
C ALA A 176 -12.32 -16.46 21.26
N GLU A 177 -11.10 -16.96 21.43
CA GLU A 177 -9.90 -16.12 21.57
C GLU A 177 -9.59 -15.34 20.29
N ARG A 178 -9.76 -15.95 19.10
CA ARG A 178 -9.63 -15.23 17.80
C ARG A 178 -10.64 -14.11 17.71
N TRP A 179 -11.89 -14.39 18.08
CA TRP A 179 -12.92 -13.34 18.09
C TRP A 179 -12.61 -12.22 19.06
N GLN A 180 -12.17 -12.54 20.26
CA GLN A 180 -11.76 -11.55 21.25
C GLN A 180 -10.62 -10.66 20.72
N ARG A 181 -9.59 -11.27 20.14
CA ARG A 181 -8.47 -10.55 19.52
C ARG A 181 -8.92 -9.65 18.38
N PHE A 182 -9.73 -10.18 17.46
CA PHE A 182 -10.32 -9.41 16.36
C PHE A 182 -11.13 -8.22 16.88
N SER A 183 -12.01 -8.45 17.84
CA SER A 183 -12.86 -7.40 18.41
C SER A 183 -12.06 -6.31 19.11
N ALA A 184 -10.98 -6.70 19.82
CA ALA A 184 -10.07 -5.75 20.47
C ALA A 184 -9.33 -4.85 19.44
N GLU A 185 -8.90 -5.41 18.30
CA GLU A 185 -8.30 -4.62 17.25
C GLU A 185 -9.32 -3.70 16.57
N MET A 186 -10.51 -4.20 16.28
CA MET A 186 -11.56 -3.43 15.61
C MET A 186 -12.21 -2.37 16.51
N SER A 187 -12.12 -2.49 17.83
CA SER A 187 -12.65 -1.46 18.76
C SER A 187 -11.97 -0.10 18.61
N ARG A 188 -10.78 -0.05 18.04
CA ARG A 188 -10.06 1.20 17.74
C ARG A 188 -10.50 1.86 16.42
N CYS A 189 -11.39 1.23 15.68
CA CYS A 189 -11.81 1.72 14.38
C CYS A 189 -12.81 2.87 14.53
N ILE A 190 -12.46 4.02 14.00
CA ILE A 190 -13.31 5.22 13.92
C ILE A 190 -14.05 5.35 12.58
N ARG A 191 -14.01 4.31 11.74
CA ARG A 191 -14.60 4.29 10.39
C ARG A 191 -14.14 5.43 9.48
N CYS A 192 -12.86 5.81 9.55
CA CYS A 192 -12.26 6.83 8.66
C CYS A 192 -12.07 6.36 7.22
N TYR A 193 -12.32 5.08 6.91
CA TYR A 193 -12.18 4.44 5.60
C TYR A 193 -10.77 4.52 4.97
N ALA A 194 -9.73 4.91 5.69
CA ALA A 194 -8.37 4.94 5.19
C ALA A 194 -7.92 3.56 4.64
N CYS A 195 -8.36 2.47 5.26
CA CYS A 195 -8.09 1.11 4.80
C CYS A 195 -8.68 0.82 3.40
N ARG A 196 -9.80 1.45 3.02
CA ARG A 196 -10.38 1.37 1.67
C ARG A 196 -9.54 2.14 0.66
N GLN A 197 -9.13 3.35 1.03
CA GLN A 197 -8.33 4.22 0.15
C GLN A 197 -6.94 3.65 -0.14
N ALA A 198 -6.40 2.85 0.79
CA ALA A 198 -5.08 2.24 0.65
C ALA A 198 -5.10 0.88 -0.06
N CYS A 199 -6.27 0.24 -0.19
CA CYS A 199 -6.38 -1.11 -0.72
C CYS A 199 -6.67 -1.11 -2.23
N PRO A 200 -5.80 -1.70 -3.07
CA PRO A 200 -6.03 -1.77 -4.51
C PRO A 200 -7.30 -2.51 -4.93
N THR A 201 -7.76 -3.46 -4.12
CA THR A 201 -8.97 -4.22 -4.41
C THR A 201 -10.26 -3.54 -3.95
N CYS A 202 -10.18 -2.40 -3.26
CA CYS A 202 -11.34 -1.57 -2.90
C CYS A 202 -11.68 -0.56 -3.99
N TYR A 203 -12.12 -1.02 -5.15
CA TYR A 203 -12.44 -0.19 -6.33
C TYR A 203 -13.94 0.02 -6.57
N CYS A 204 -14.81 -0.41 -5.67
CA CYS A 204 -16.24 -0.18 -5.78
C CYS A 204 -16.54 1.32 -5.85
N ARG A 205 -17.36 1.73 -6.84
CA ARG A 205 -17.80 3.13 -6.99
C ARG A 205 -18.61 3.59 -5.81
N GLU A 206 -19.47 2.71 -5.31
CA GLU A 206 -20.29 2.90 -4.13
C GLU A 206 -20.08 1.72 -3.18
N CYS A 207 -19.66 1.99 -1.97
CA CYS A 207 -19.40 0.95 -0.99
C CYS A 207 -20.70 0.55 -0.29
N PHE A 208 -20.88 -0.75 -0.05
CA PHE A 208 -22.01 -1.25 0.74
C PHE A 208 -22.14 -0.56 2.11
N ALA A 209 -21.02 -0.11 2.68
CA ALA A 209 -20.97 0.58 3.95
C ALA A 209 -21.49 2.02 3.90
N GLU A 210 -21.69 2.58 2.71
CA GLU A 210 -22.17 3.96 2.47
C GLU A 210 -23.60 3.96 1.91
N GLN A 211 -24.11 2.79 1.52
CA GLN A 211 -25.47 2.67 1.04
C GLN A 211 -26.48 2.91 2.16
N ASN A 212 -27.50 3.69 1.88
CA ASN A 212 -28.57 4.04 2.83
C ASN A 212 -29.96 3.61 2.36
N ASN A 213 -30.07 3.02 1.17
CA ASN A 213 -31.32 2.53 0.61
C ASN A 213 -31.16 1.18 -0.12
N PRO A 214 -31.20 0.04 0.56
CA PRO A 214 -31.25 -0.10 2.04
C PRO A 214 -29.90 0.18 2.71
N ALA A 215 -29.93 0.57 3.97
CA ALA A 215 -28.73 0.61 4.80
C ALA A 215 -28.36 -0.84 5.20
N TRP A 216 -27.20 -1.30 4.75
CA TRP A 216 -26.69 -2.66 5.06
C TRP A 216 -26.05 -2.74 6.44
N ILE A 217 -25.45 -1.64 6.87
CA ILE A 217 -24.85 -1.48 8.20
C ILE A 217 -25.13 -0.06 8.70
N GLY A 218 -25.13 0.14 10.02
CA GLY A 218 -25.26 1.46 10.63
C GLY A 218 -24.09 2.38 10.26
N VAL A 219 -24.32 3.69 10.32
CA VAL A 219 -23.31 4.71 10.01
C VAL A 219 -22.40 5.03 11.20
N GLY A 220 -22.79 4.61 12.38
CA GLY A 220 -22.07 4.85 13.64
C GLY A 220 -20.78 4.04 13.76
N ALA A 221 -20.08 4.26 14.88
CA ALA A 221 -18.91 3.48 15.27
C ALA A 221 -19.27 2.37 16.26
N GLU A 222 -20.51 1.88 16.25
CA GLU A 222 -20.94 0.78 17.07
C GLU A 222 -20.15 -0.48 16.75
N GLN A 223 -19.76 -1.24 17.78
CA GLN A 223 -18.85 -2.38 17.63
C GLN A 223 -19.37 -3.43 16.65
N THR A 224 -20.69 -3.66 16.62
CA THR A 224 -21.30 -4.61 15.68
C THR A 224 -21.13 -4.17 14.24
N ASP A 225 -21.45 -2.91 13.91
CA ASP A 225 -21.33 -2.36 12.57
C ASP A 225 -19.89 -2.30 12.11
N VAL A 226 -18.97 -1.93 13.00
CA VAL A 226 -17.52 -1.93 12.74
C VAL A 226 -17.03 -3.35 12.44
N SER A 227 -17.46 -4.34 13.23
CA SER A 227 -17.08 -5.74 13.03
C SER A 227 -17.60 -6.27 11.70
N ILE A 228 -18.87 -6.01 11.35
CA ILE A 228 -19.47 -6.41 10.08
C ILE A 228 -18.71 -5.77 8.91
N PHE A 229 -18.45 -4.47 8.98
CA PHE A 229 -17.68 -3.76 7.95
C PHE A 229 -16.32 -4.42 7.70
N HIS A 230 -15.58 -4.73 8.76
CA HIS A 230 -14.24 -5.33 8.62
C HIS A 230 -14.30 -6.78 8.14
N ILE A 231 -15.27 -7.58 8.59
CA ILE A 231 -15.46 -8.95 8.10
C ILE A 231 -15.73 -8.94 6.60
N VAL A 232 -16.73 -8.18 6.15
CA VAL A 232 -17.06 -8.10 4.71
C VAL A 232 -15.87 -7.62 3.90
N ARG A 233 -15.14 -6.59 4.36
CA ARG A 233 -13.96 -6.07 3.68
C ARG A 233 -12.81 -7.09 3.58
N ILE A 234 -12.63 -7.95 4.58
CA ILE A 234 -11.57 -8.98 4.58
C ILE A 234 -11.89 -10.08 3.58
N PHE A 235 -13.16 -10.42 3.41
CA PHE A 235 -13.60 -11.46 2.48
C PHE A 235 -13.83 -10.96 1.05
N HIS A 236 -13.73 -9.65 0.80
CA HIS A 236 -13.81 -9.07 -0.55
C HIS A 236 -12.47 -9.26 -1.30
#